data_64beabba48d51e1b991eb0a47b35dac3
#
_entry.id   64beabba48d51e1b991eb0a47b35dac3
#
_cell.length_a   1.000
_cell.length_b   1.000
_cell.length_c   1.000
_cell.angle_alpha   90.00
_cell.angle_beta   90.00
_cell.angle_gamma   90.00
#
_symmetry.space_group_name_H-M   'P 1'
#
loop_
_entity.id
_entity.type
_entity.pdbx_description
1 polymer ?
#
loop_
_entity_poly.entity_id
_entity_poly.type
_entity_poly.pdbx_seq_one_letter_code
_entity_poly.pdbx_strand_id
1 'polypeptide(L)'
;IEFQAEEWLDLELESEVEEETLTIEIAQDKYGHQTKWYVIDSDYNILASGGPYQYLDEPGTVLHTESVTLSQDDCVKFIITDSGGNGINNGNGEGGYRVLNSKGDVVIDGDGNFDIETYHLISVKKDGVAIDENVVSSAKVYPNPSENELNIDCDRMQEIMIYMTNGQLLENV
;
A
#
# COMPACT_ATOMS: atom_id res chain seq x y z
N ILE A 1 24.49 5.76 7.22
CA ILE A 1 23.53 5.15 6.30
C ILE A 1 22.19 5.55 6.88
N GLU A 2 21.54 6.50 6.26
CA GLU A 2 20.17 6.88 6.57
C GLU A 2 19.27 5.82 5.92
N PHE A 3 18.59 5.02 6.72
CA PHE A 3 17.50 4.18 6.23
C PHE A 3 16.34 5.12 5.89
N GLN A 4 16.04 5.28 4.63
CA GLN A 4 14.77 5.88 4.24
C GLN A 4 13.66 4.94 4.70
N ALA A 5 12.69 5.47 5.43
CA ALA A 5 11.50 4.71 5.78
C ALA A 5 10.80 4.30 4.46
N GLU A 6 10.52 3.01 4.32
CA GLU A 6 9.73 2.52 3.20
C GLU A 6 8.34 3.16 3.25
N GLU A 7 7.95 3.81 2.18
CA GLU A 7 6.64 4.47 2.09
C GLU A 7 5.63 3.48 1.52
N TRP A 8 4.55 3.25 2.27
CA TRP A 8 3.45 2.39 1.86
C TRP A 8 2.38 3.20 1.12
N LEU A 9 1.92 2.69 0.00
CA LEU A 9 0.72 3.15 -0.66
C LEU A 9 -0.47 2.40 -0.05
N ASP A 10 -1.27 3.10 0.72
CA ASP A 10 -2.50 2.56 1.29
C ASP A 10 -3.65 2.69 0.28
N LEU A 11 -4.24 1.57 -0.10
CA LEU A 11 -5.45 1.50 -0.93
C LEU A 11 -6.66 1.24 -0.04
N GLU A 12 -7.59 2.20 -0.01
CA GLU A 12 -8.80 2.10 0.81
C GLU A 12 -9.92 1.43 0.01
N LEU A 13 -10.47 0.33 0.54
CA LEU A 13 -11.66 -0.32 0.01
C LEU A 13 -12.93 0.37 0.51
N GLU A 14 -13.95 0.43 -0.30
CA GLU A 14 -15.29 0.85 0.15
C GLU A 14 -15.85 -0.17 1.15
N SER A 15 -16.72 0.27 2.06
CA SER A 15 -17.15 -0.47 3.26
C SER A 15 -17.77 -1.86 3.00
N GLU A 16 -18.25 -2.13 1.80
CA GLU A 16 -18.85 -3.42 1.39
C GLU A 16 -17.95 -4.22 0.43
N VAL A 17 -16.76 -3.72 0.09
CA VAL A 17 -15.81 -4.36 -0.83
C VAL A 17 -14.72 -5.06 -0.03
N GLU A 18 -14.50 -6.34 -0.29
CA GLU A 18 -13.47 -7.14 0.38
C GLU A 18 -12.23 -7.36 -0.49
N GLU A 19 -12.27 -6.91 -1.74
CA GLU A 19 -11.20 -7.12 -2.72
C GLU A 19 -10.93 -5.84 -3.52
N GLU A 20 -9.65 -5.61 -3.85
CA GLU A 20 -9.20 -4.55 -4.76
C GLU A 20 -8.57 -5.19 -6.00
N THR A 21 -8.98 -4.77 -7.19
CA THR A 21 -8.36 -5.21 -8.44
C THR A 21 -7.44 -4.13 -8.98
N LEU A 22 -6.16 -4.42 -9.00
CA LEU A 22 -5.16 -3.58 -9.60
C LEU A 22 -4.98 -3.92 -11.07
N THR A 23 -4.93 -2.90 -11.90
CA THR A 23 -4.50 -3.00 -13.29
C THR A 23 -3.07 -2.50 -13.41
N ILE A 24 -2.18 -3.35 -13.91
CA ILE A 24 -0.76 -3.07 -14.10
C ILE A 24 -0.52 -2.84 -15.57
N GLU A 25 -0.05 -1.65 -15.89
CA GLU A 25 0.30 -1.23 -17.24
C GLU A 25 1.81 -1.04 -17.36
N ILE A 26 2.43 -1.73 -18.30
CA ILE A 26 3.84 -1.61 -18.60
C ILE A 26 3.99 -1.13 -20.05
N ALA A 27 4.47 0.08 -20.19
CA ALA A 27 4.92 0.61 -21.49
C ALA A 27 6.39 0.18 -21.68
N GLN A 28 6.61 -0.91 -22.40
CA GLN A 28 7.98 -1.34 -22.73
C GLN A 28 8.62 -0.40 -23.74
N ASP A 29 9.93 -0.25 -23.66
CA ASP A 29 10.75 0.30 -24.73
C ASP A 29 11.16 -0.78 -25.76
N LYS A 30 12.11 -0.47 -26.65
CA LYS A 30 12.67 -1.42 -27.60
C LYS A 30 13.18 -2.72 -26.98
N TYR A 31 13.75 -2.63 -25.77
CA TYR A 31 14.41 -3.75 -25.06
C TYR A 31 13.49 -4.50 -24.11
N GLY A 32 12.22 -4.64 -24.41
CA GLY A 32 11.24 -5.30 -23.55
C GLY A 32 11.65 -6.69 -23.04
N HIS A 33 12.56 -7.39 -23.74
CA HIS A 33 13.12 -8.67 -23.27
C HIS A 33 13.97 -8.56 -22.00
N GLN A 34 14.36 -7.35 -21.61
CA GLN A 34 15.07 -7.07 -20.36
C GLN A 34 14.12 -6.79 -19.20
N THR A 35 12.85 -6.45 -19.49
CA THR A 35 11.85 -6.02 -18.52
C THR A 35 11.07 -7.19 -17.97
N LYS A 36 10.98 -7.27 -16.63
CA LYS A 36 10.07 -8.16 -15.88
C LYS A 36 9.47 -7.41 -14.72
N TRP A 37 8.30 -7.84 -14.28
CA TRP A 37 7.68 -7.33 -13.08
C TRP A 37 6.95 -8.41 -12.31
N TYR A 38 6.74 -8.16 -11.02
CA TYR A 38 6.14 -9.08 -10.07
C TYR A 38 5.28 -8.31 -9.07
N VAL A 39 4.17 -8.91 -8.66
CA VAL A 39 3.48 -8.58 -7.41
C VAL A 39 3.68 -9.76 -6.48
N ILE A 40 4.28 -9.52 -5.33
CA ILE A 40 4.57 -10.55 -4.33
C ILE A 40 3.93 -10.19 -2.99
N ASP A 41 3.49 -11.21 -2.25
CA ASP A 41 2.98 -11.05 -0.88
C ASP A 41 4.12 -11.00 0.17
N SER A 42 3.75 -10.90 1.44
CA SER A 42 4.69 -10.90 2.58
C SER A 42 5.46 -12.22 2.74
N ASP A 43 4.95 -13.31 2.20
CA ASP A 43 5.58 -14.64 2.22
C ASP A 43 6.41 -14.92 0.95
N TYR A 44 6.60 -13.89 0.11
CA TYR A 44 7.30 -13.95 -1.18
C TYR A 44 6.61 -14.83 -2.23
N ASN A 45 5.32 -15.13 -2.11
CA ASN A 45 4.57 -15.77 -3.17
C ASN A 45 4.29 -14.77 -4.28
N ILE A 46 4.44 -15.19 -5.54
CA ILE A 46 4.12 -14.37 -6.70
C ILE A 46 2.62 -14.45 -6.93
N LEU A 47 1.92 -13.33 -6.78
CA LEU A 47 0.49 -13.18 -7.05
C LEU A 47 0.23 -12.87 -8.52
N ALA A 48 1.10 -12.06 -9.13
CA ALA A 48 1.08 -11.74 -10.54
C ALA A 48 2.48 -11.43 -11.05
N SER A 49 2.71 -11.59 -12.33
CA SER A 49 3.99 -11.26 -12.97
C SER A 49 3.81 -11.09 -14.48
N GLY A 50 4.74 -10.37 -15.10
CA GLY A 50 4.80 -10.22 -16.55
C GLY A 50 6.22 -10.04 -17.07
N GLY A 51 6.33 -10.09 -18.40
CA GLY A 51 7.63 -10.11 -19.06
C GLY A 51 8.33 -11.50 -18.97
N PRO A 52 9.51 -11.66 -19.59
CA PRO A 52 10.09 -10.67 -20.49
C PRO A 52 9.25 -10.49 -21.77
N TYR A 53 9.23 -9.28 -22.28
CA TYR A 53 8.48 -8.95 -23.49
C TYR A 53 9.31 -9.13 -24.77
N GLN A 54 8.71 -8.87 -25.92
CA GLN A 54 9.44 -8.97 -27.17
C GLN A 54 10.42 -7.81 -27.37
N TYR A 55 11.58 -8.12 -27.95
CA TYR A 55 12.45 -7.10 -28.50
C TYR A 55 11.81 -6.47 -29.73
N LEU A 56 11.85 -5.15 -29.84
CA LEU A 56 11.35 -4.42 -31.01
C LEU A 56 12.50 -4.14 -31.98
N ASP A 57 12.27 -4.31 -33.29
CA ASP A 57 13.29 -4.07 -34.33
C ASP A 57 13.71 -2.58 -34.35
N GLU A 58 12.73 -1.69 -34.15
CA GLU A 58 12.93 -0.24 -34.12
C GLU A 58 12.61 0.33 -32.72
N PRO A 59 13.18 1.50 -32.37
CA PRO A 59 12.77 2.21 -31.16
C PRO A 59 11.27 2.48 -31.14
N GLY A 60 10.60 2.18 -30.05
CA GLY A 60 9.15 2.32 -29.93
C GLY A 60 8.66 1.91 -28.55
N THR A 61 7.35 2.03 -28.36
CA THR A 61 6.67 1.70 -27.12
C THR A 61 5.51 0.76 -27.40
N VAL A 62 5.40 -0.31 -26.61
CA VAL A 62 4.25 -1.22 -26.61
C VAL A 62 3.70 -1.31 -25.19
N LEU A 63 2.39 -1.10 -25.05
CA LEU A 63 1.70 -1.19 -23.77
C LEU A 63 1.24 -2.62 -23.52
N HIS A 64 1.57 -3.14 -22.35
CA HIS A 64 1.10 -4.41 -21.81
C HIS A 64 0.22 -4.14 -20.60
N THR A 65 -0.87 -4.87 -20.46
CA THR A 65 -1.83 -4.69 -19.37
C THR A 65 -2.18 -6.05 -18.78
N GLU A 66 -2.04 -6.14 -17.47
CA GLU A 66 -2.40 -7.32 -16.66
C GLU A 66 -3.13 -6.86 -15.41
N SER A 67 -3.82 -7.78 -14.75
CA SER A 67 -4.53 -7.46 -13.51
C SER A 67 -4.27 -8.48 -12.42
N VAL A 68 -4.36 -8.01 -11.17
CA VAL A 68 -4.27 -8.84 -9.96
C VAL A 68 -5.33 -8.38 -8.97
N THR A 69 -6.02 -9.34 -8.35
CA THR A 69 -6.99 -9.05 -7.28
C THR A 69 -6.32 -9.32 -5.94
N LEU A 70 -6.42 -8.34 -5.05
CA LEU A 70 -5.90 -8.36 -3.68
C LEU A 70 -7.08 -8.35 -2.72
N SER A 71 -6.95 -9.08 -1.63
CA SER A 71 -7.95 -9.09 -0.56
C SER A 71 -7.68 -7.97 0.45
N GLN A 72 -8.69 -7.68 1.26
CA GLN A 72 -8.52 -6.83 2.42
C GLN A 72 -7.36 -7.32 3.29
N ASP A 73 -6.61 -6.38 3.83
CA ASP A 73 -5.41 -6.58 4.68
C ASP A 73 -4.21 -7.18 3.93
N ASP A 74 -4.29 -7.39 2.62
CA ASP A 74 -3.12 -7.77 1.83
C ASP A 74 -2.08 -6.65 1.83
N CYS A 75 -0.83 -7.05 2.08
CA CYS A 75 0.36 -6.22 1.96
C CYS A 75 1.25 -6.83 0.87
N VAL A 76 1.42 -6.11 -0.22
CA VAL A 76 2.16 -6.62 -1.38
C VAL A 76 3.26 -5.66 -1.82
N LYS A 77 4.23 -6.20 -2.52
CA LYS A 77 5.30 -5.45 -3.16
C LYS A 77 5.18 -5.60 -4.68
N PHE A 78 4.95 -4.49 -5.37
CA PHE A 78 5.12 -4.41 -6.81
C PHE A 78 6.58 -4.13 -7.11
N ILE A 79 7.21 -4.95 -7.92
CA ILE A 79 8.62 -4.86 -8.32
C ILE A 79 8.68 -4.84 -9.83
N ILE A 80 9.45 -3.92 -10.40
CA ILE A 80 9.80 -3.94 -11.82
C ILE A 80 11.32 -3.97 -11.96
N THR A 81 11.82 -4.80 -12.88
CA THR A 81 13.25 -5.02 -13.08
C THR A 81 13.63 -4.80 -14.54
N ASP A 82 14.84 -4.32 -14.73
CA ASP A 82 15.50 -4.23 -16.04
C ASP A 82 16.88 -4.92 -15.98
N SER A 83 17.08 -5.99 -16.76
CA SER A 83 18.34 -6.72 -16.78
C SER A 83 19.45 -6.00 -17.54
N GLY A 84 19.10 -4.94 -18.27
CA GLY A 84 20.06 -4.04 -18.93
C GLY A 84 20.71 -3.05 -17.98
N GLY A 85 20.06 -2.78 -16.85
CA GLY A 85 20.56 -1.89 -15.79
C GLY A 85 20.45 -0.41 -16.12
N ASN A 86 19.55 -0.02 -17.00
CA ASN A 86 19.35 1.35 -17.44
C ASN A 86 17.86 1.76 -17.53
N GLY A 87 17.00 0.93 -16.93
CA GLY A 87 15.57 1.13 -16.90
C GLY A 87 14.90 0.95 -18.26
N ILE A 88 13.64 1.35 -18.34
CA ILE A 88 12.81 1.17 -19.54
C ILE A 88 12.52 2.48 -20.28
N ASN A 89 13.13 3.59 -19.85
CA ASN A 89 13.03 4.91 -20.50
C ASN A 89 14.42 5.47 -20.78
N ASN A 90 15.13 4.84 -21.70
CA ASN A 90 16.55 5.09 -21.98
C ASN A 90 16.79 5.67 -23.39
N GLY A 91 15.77 6.28 -24.01
CA GLY A 91 15.84 6.87 -25.34
C GLY A 91 15.61 5.89 -26.50
N ASN A 92 15.22 4.64 -26.21
CA ASN A 92 14.85 3.62 -27.20
C ASN A 92 13.33 3.37 -27.26
N GLY A 93 12.55 4.27 -26.76
CA GLY A 93 11.11 4.30 -26.59
C GLY A 93 10.75 5.10 -25.35
N GLU A 94 9.49 5.46 -25.20
CA GLU A 94 8.96 6.10 -24.01
C GLU A 94 8.43 5.00 -23.08
N GLY A 95 9.33 4.37 -22.35
CA GLY A 95 9.00 3.35 -21.37
C GLY A 95 8.49 3.94 -20.07
N GLY A 96 7.68 3.17 -19.35
CA GLY A 96 7.12 3.56 -18.07
C GLY A 96 6.20 2.47 -17.52
N TYR A 97 5.67 2.69 -16.33
CA TYR A 97 4.72 1.76 -15.74
C TYR A 97 3.67 2.50 -14.91
N ARG A 98 2.47 1.96 -14.87
CA ARG A 98 1.39 2.48 -14.02
C ARG A 98 0.68 1.33 -13.31
N VAL A 99 0.18 1.61 -12.13
CA VAL A 99 -0.77 0.76 -11.44
C VAL A 99 -2.03 1.58 -11.21
N LEU A 100 -3.16 1.02 -11.60
CA LEU A 100 -4.47 1.64 -11.43
C LEU A 100 -5.30 0.80 -10.45
N ASN A 101 -6.14 1.47 -9.68
CA ASN A 101 -7.12 0.82 -8.81
C ASN A 101 -8.36 0.35 -9.61
N SER A 102 -9.31 -0.30 -8.95
CA SER A 102 -10.56 -0.79 -9.55
C SER A 102 -11.45 0.33 -10.12
N LYS A 103 -11.27 1.57 -9.67
CA LYS A 103 -11.96 2.76 -10.19
C LYS A 103 -11.30 3.33 -11.44
N GLY A 104 -10.10 2.84 -11.79
CA GLY A 104 -9.29 3.35 -12.89
C GLY A 104 -8.44 4.56 -12.54
N ASP A 105 -8.32 4.89 -11.26
CA ASP A 105 -7.41 5.94 -10.81
C ASP A 105 -5.97 5.43 -10.80
N VAL A 106 -5.04 6.26 -11.27
CA VAL A 106 -3.61 5.93 -11.23
C VAL A 106 -3.10 6.09 -9.81
N VAL A 107 -2.66 5.00 -9.20
CA VAL A 107 -2.14 4.96 -7.83
C VAL A 107 -0.61 4.88 -7.78
N ILE A 108 0.01 4.37 -8.84
CA ILE A 108 1.46 4.41 -9.06
C ILE A 108 1.71 4.87 -10.49
N ASP A 109 2.60 5.83 -10.66
CA ASP A 109 3.03 6.34 -11.97
C ASP A 109 4.56 6.45 -11.99
N GLY A 110 5.20 5.52 -12.68
CA GLY A 110 6.65 5.43 -12.80
C GLY A 110 7.11 5.79 -14.21
N ASP A 111 8.05 6.72 -14.30
CA ASP A 111 8.58 7.27 -15.55
C ASP A 111 9.57 6.32 -16.28
N GLY A 112 9.81 5.13 -15.70
CA GLY A 112 10.73 4.15 -16.27
C GLY A 112 12.21 4.45 -16.09
N ASN A 113 12.55 5.53 -15.38
CA ASN A 113 13.93 5.90 -15.04
C ASN A 113 14.35 5.24 -13.74
N PHE A 114 14.90 4.06 -13.81
CA PHE A 114 15.53 3.32 -12.71
C PHE A 114 16.72 2.54 -13.26
N ASP A 115 17.57 2.01 -12.40
CA ASP A 115 18.72 1.20 -12.82
C ASP A 115 18.28 -0.26 -13.09
N ILE A 116 18.57 -1.17 -12.15
CA ILE A 116 18.29 -2.60 -12.29
C ILE A 116 16.87 -2.93 -11.85
N GLU A 117 16.38 -2.26 -10.80
CA GLU A 117 15.04 -2.47 -10.25
C GLU A 117 14.52 -1.25 -9.50
N THR A 118 13.21 -1.18 -9.40
CA THR A 118 12.50 -0.33 -8.46
C THR A 118 11.28 -1.05 -7.92
N TYR A 119 10.71 -0.59 -6.80
CA TYR A 119 9.56 -1.21 -6.19
C TYR A 119 8.66 -0.22 -5.46
N HIS A 120 7.42 -0.66 -5.23
CA HIS A 120 6.41 0.04 -4.43
C HIS A 120 5.75 -0.94 -3.47
N LEU A 121 5.49 -0.49 -2.26
CA LEU A 121 4.76 -1.23 -1.25
C LEU A 121 3.30 -0.80 -1.28
N ILE A 122 2.38 -1.77 -1.34
CA ILE A 122 0.93 -1.54 -1.44
C ILE A 122 0.26 -2.29 -0.29
N SER A 123 -0.56 -1.60 0.49
CA SER A 123 -1.45 -2.23 1.47
C SER A 123 -2.90 -1.95 1.12
N VAL A 124 -3.74 -2.99 1.18
CA VAL A 124 -5.18 -2.90 0.95
C VAL A 124 -5.88 -2.82 2.30
N LYS A 125 -6.40 -1.65 2.63
CA LYS A 125 -7.12 -1.42 3.87
C LYS A 125 -8.61 -1.32 3.58
N LYS A 126 -9.44 -1.94 4.41
CA LYS A 126 -10.86 -1.63 4.40
C LYS A 126 -11.02 -0.19 4.85
N ASP A 127 -11.84 0.58 4.12
CA ASP A 127 -12.35 1.85 4.62
C ASP A 127 -13.01 1.52 5.97
N GLY A 128 -12.16 1.61 6.96
CA GLY A 128 -12.43 1.05 8.25
C GLY A 128 -13.61 1.78 8.81
N VAL A 129 -14.31 1.25 9.67
CA VAL A 129 -14.60 1.87 10.93
C VAL A 129 -13.35 2.67 11.33
N ALA A 130 -13.13 3.83 10.68
CA ALA A 130 -12.37 4.86 11.33
C ALA A 130 -13.05 4.96 12.68
N ILE A 131 -12.39 4.51 13.72
CA ILE A 131 -12.66 5.08 15.02
C ILE A 131 -12.47 6.54 14.69
N ASP A 132 -13.60 7.23 14.59
CA ASP A 132 -13.61 8.64 14.29
C ASP A 132 -12.81 9.29 15.43
N GLU A 133 -11.50 9.44 15.25
CA GLU A 133 -10.63 10.10 16.24
C GLU A 133 -11.06 11.55 16.42
N ASN A 134 -12.00 12.02 15.59
CA ASN A 134 -12.69 13.28 15.76
C ASN A 134 -13.94 13.21 16.66
N VAL A 135 -14.39 12.04 17.08
CA VAL A 135 -15.20 11.93 18.29
C VAL A 135 -14.24 11.87 19.48
N VAL A 136 -13.45 12.89 19.65
CA VAL A 136 -13.02 13.26 20.99
C VAL A 136 -14.30 13.66 21.72
N SER A 137 -15.08 12.68 22.15
CA SER A 137 -15.90 12.86 23.34
C SER A 137 -14.87 13.26 24.40
N SER A 138 -14.91 14.53 24.78
CA SER A 138 -13.95 15.08 25.73
C SER A 138 -14.20 14.41 27.08
N ALA A 139 -13.65 13.21 27.27
CA ALA A 139 -13.67 12.55 28.56
C ALA A 139 -12.89 13.42 29.54
N LYS A 140 -13.57 13.95 30.53
CA LYS A 140 -12.95 14.72 31.59
C LYS A 140 -12.78 13.80 32.78
N VAL A 141 -11.55 13.65 33.21
CA VAL A 141 -11.18 12.87 34.39
C VAL A 141 -10.74 13.82 35.50
N TYR A 142 -11.48 13.82 36.60
CA TYR A 142 -11.18 14.73 37.71
C TYR A 142 -11.63 14.14 39.06
N PRO A 143 -10.98 14.53 40.18
CA PRO A 143 -9.72 15.25 40.22
C PRO A 143 -8.56 14.38 39.71
N ASN A 144 -7.53 15.03 39.20
CA ASN A 144 -6.31 14.34 38.81
C ASN A 144 -5.10 15.13 39.34
N PRO A 145 -4.35 14.60 40.35
CA PRO A 145 -4.50 13.28 40.95
C PRO A 145 -5.74 13.13 41.88
N SER A 146 -6.21 11.89 41.99
CA SER A 146 -7.34 11.51 42.85
C SER A 146 -6.84 10.81 44.12
N GLU A 147 -7.49 11.12 45.28
CA GLU A 147 -7.15 10.44 46.54
C GLU A 147 -8.14 9.31 46.87
N ASN A 148 -9.43 9.48 46.58
CA ASN A 148 -10.46 8.50 46.96
C ASN A 148 -11.52 8.26 45.87
N GLU A 149 -11.82 9.26 45.05
CA GLU A 149 -12.84 9.18 44.02
C GLU A 149 -12.31 9.78 42.71
N LEU A 150 -12.62 9.12 41.62
CA LEU A 150 -12.32 9.56 40.26
C LEU A 150 -13.63 9.71 39.49
N ASN A 151 -13.91 10.91 39.01
CA ASN A 151 -15.07 11.17 38.19
C ASN A 151 -14.64 11.17 36.71
N ILE A 152 -15.39 10.45 35.88
CA ILE A 152 -15.20 10.40 34.45
C ILE A 152 -16.49 10.95 33.82
N ASP A 153 -16.36 12.09 33.15
CA ASP A 153 -17.45 12.73 32.42
C ASP A 153 -17.23 12.53 30.91
N CYS A 154 -18.13 11.80 30.28
CA CYS A 154 -18.04 11.43 28.87
C CYS A 154 -19.44 11.31 28.26
N ASP A 155 -19.67 11.93 27.10
CA ASP A 155 -20.99 11.98 26.44
C ASP A 155 -21.47 10.61 25.91
N ARG A 156 -20.56 9.67 25.63
CA ARG A 156 -20.87 8.33 25.12
C ARG A 156 -19.87 7.31 25.64
N MET A 157 -20.16 6.78 26.83
CA MET A 157 -19.31 5.75 27.43
C MET A 157 -19.91 4.37 27.15
N GLN A 158 -19.12 3.45 26.59
CA GLN A 158 -19.51 2.06 26.40
C GLN A 158 -18.85 1.15 27.44
N GLU A 159 -17.61 1.42 27.77
CA GLU A 159 -16.83 0.60 28.68
C GLU A 159 -15.68 1.40 29.27
N ILE A 160 -15.35 1.17 30.52
CA ILE A 160 -14.15 1.72 31.17
C ILE A 160 -13.30 0.55 31.70
N MET A 161 -12.07 0.47 31.24
CA MET A 161 -11.08 -0.46 31.75
C MET A 161 -10.00 0.29 32.52
N ILE A 162 -9.82 -0.07 33.79
CA ILE A 162 -8.82 0.54 34.67
C ILE A 162 -7.66 -0.44 34.84
N TYR A 163 -6.45 0.01 34.53
CA TYR A 163 -5.24 -0.78 34.66
C TYR A 163 -4.30 -0.20 35.73
N MET A 164 -3.59 -1.09 36.41
CA MET A 164 -2.45 -0.70 37.21
C MET A 164 -1.27 -0.30 36.29
N THR A 165 -0.31 0.43 36.84
CA THR A 165 0.89 0.87 36.09
C THR A 165 1.76 -0.27 35.57
N ASN A 166 1.57 -1.49 36.10
CA ASN A 166 2.23 -2.72 35.61
C ASN A 166 1.44 -3.43 34.48
N GLY A 167 0.32 -2.85 34.00
CA GLY A 167 -0.51 -3.40 32.95
C GLY A 167 -1.56 -4.42 33.38
N GLN A 168 -1.71 -4.67 34.72
CA GLN A 168 -2.75 -5.56 35.21
C GLN A 168 -4.10 -4.85 35.26
N LEU A 169 -5.15 -5.48 34.68
CA LEU A 169 -6.53 -4.97 34.77
C LEU A 169 -6.99 -4.93 36.24
N LEU A 170 -7.42 -3.77 36.68
CA LEU A 170 -7.93 -3.55 38.03
C LEU A 170 -9.45 -3.70 38.06
N GLU A 171 -10.14 -3.09 37.12
CA GLU A 171 -11.61 -3.06 37.09
C GLU A 171 -12.09 -2.81 35.64
N ASN A 172 -13.28 -3.35 35.35
CA ASN A 172 -14.03 -3.09 34.13
C ASN A 172 -15.45 -2.68 34.53
N VAL A 173 -15.89 -1.46 34.17
CA VAL A 173 -17.17 -0.84 34.56
C VAL A 173 -18.00 -0.53 33.32
#